data_60d149b3e6499deb6c8dbe34540afc39
#
_entry.id   60d149b3e6499deb6c8dbe34540afc39
#
_cell.length_a   1.000
_cell.length_b   1.000
_cell.length_c   1.000
_cell.angle_alpha   90.00
_cell.angle_beta   90.00
_cell.angle_gamma   90.00
#
_symmetry.space_group_name_H-M   'P 1'
#
loop_
_entity.id
_entity.type
_entity.pdbx_description
1 polymer ?
#
loop_
_entity_poly.entity_id
_entity_poly.type
_entity_poly.pdbx_seq_one_letter_code
_entity_poly.pdbx_strand_id
1 'polypeptide(L)'
;MTSRANKDFRRAATLRAPVLKGTNVIPGLGVDVPELRRARGLWQVNRFDEALELFEKAVQLYPQNLVALIDASRALGARFEIARAEAMLDRLMKAARQRPDILHLAGQSYRMIFRPDRAIECFRRVLALTMELPDAYLELAILYERRHRVGEAFALIEDCLRAAPDYLEAELFKARLLRRMKDDVAAESLFRALATNTQAHPLVQAQAWAEIAQRHDRDEEYEKAMRAMLNCKKILLEREGVMRQQAEKVMGHLRGLVGSLTPAHFERWAQATETLPCKSLAVLTSFPRSGTTLLEQVLDAHTGLVSSDEREAFARDIFPAMWMTPATPLPTVQALDAIPVQRLAALRQRYWAYMEAALNEPIGTRVHLDKNPPLTVVLPGFLRLFPEARLLIALRDPRDVVISCFMQYLPLNSNSVYFLTLERAAQRYENDMAMWRKLREKIASPWLEVRYEDTVRNLEEQARRALAFLGLPWEPSVLGYRERLSQKAVASPTYEAVSQPLYTRAIGRWKNYQEFLEPGLPILQPSIDAFGY
;
A
#
# COMPACT_ATOMS: atom_id res chain seq x y z
N MET A 1 28.57 12.56 -22.02
CA MET A 1 27.79 13.29 -20.97
C MET A 1 26.38 12.74 -20.73
N THR A 2 26.01 11.64 -21.37
CA THR A 2 24.68 11.00 -21.32
C THR A 2 24.50 9.96 -20.19
N SER A 3 25.58 9.54 -19.52
CA SER A 3 25.53 8.45 -18.52
C SER A 3 25.10 8.89 -17.10
N ARG A 4 25.25 10.15 -16.71
CA ARG A 4 24.90 10.64 -15.35
C ARG A 4 23.42 10.97 -15.19
N ALA A 5 22.78 11.57 -16.18
CA ALA A 5 21.35 11.89 -16.15
C ALA A 5 20.48 10.63 -16.06
N ASN A 6 20.91 9.52 -16.67
CA ASN A 6 20.20 8.25 -16.66
C ASN A 6 20.28 7.50 -15.30
N LYS A 7 21.32 7.74 -14.49
CA LYS A 7 21.46 7.13 -13.15
C LYS A 7 20.55 7.74 -12.09
N ASP A 8 20.24 9.03 -12.21
CA ASP A 8 19.40 9.73 -11.25
C ASP A 8 17.90 9.50 -11.49
N PHE A 9 17.50 9.25 -12.74
CA PHE A 9 16.14 8.84 -13.09
C PHE A 9 15.77 7.43 -12.58
N ARG A 10 16.73 6.50 -12.52
CA ARG A 10 16.52 5.11 -12.06
C ARG A 10 16.17 4.96 -10.57
N ARG A 11 16.39 6.00 -9.75
CA ARG A 11 16.05 6.00 -8.31
C ARG A 11 14.58 6.27 -7.98
N ALA A 12 13.77 6.69 -8.93
CA ALA A 12 12.38 7.12 -8.71
C ALA A 12 11.32 6.00 -8.82
N ALA A 13 11.68 4.80 -9.27
CA ALA A 13 10.73 3.72 -9.57
C ALA A 13 10.28 2.86 -8.38
N THR A 14 10.70 3.18 -7.16
CA THR A 14 10.18 2.51 -5.96
C THR A 14 9.03 3.31 -5.36
N LEU A 15 7.93 2.64 -5.03
CA LEU A 15 6.73 3.10 -4.33
C LEU A 15 7.03 3.67 -2.92
N ARG A 16 7.95 4.60 -2.82
CA ARG A 16 8.09 5.47 -1.64
C ARG A 16 7.29 6.72 -1.93
N ALA A 17 6.59 7.25 -0.92
CA ALA A 17 6.20 8.65 -0.94
C ALA A 17 7.39 9.44 -1.48
N PRO A 18 7.20 10.31 -2.48
CA PRO A 18 8.31 11.00 -3.09
C PRO A 18 9.02 11.74 -1.97
N VAL A 19 10.17 11.20 -1.54
CA VAL A 19 11.12 12.02 -0.82
C VAL A 19 11.50 13.05 -1.85
N LEU A 20 10.98 14.28 -1.69
CA LEU A 20 11.44 15.44 -2.43
C LEU A 20 12.89 15.66 -2.00
N LYS A 21 13.80 14.79 -2.48
CA LYS A 21 15.24 14.95 -2.29
C LYS A 21 15.63 16.18 -3.07
N GLY A 22 16.16 17.15 -2.34
CA GLY A 22 16.61 18.40 -2.87
C GLY A 22 17.48 18.26 -4.12
N THR A 23 17.33 19.22 -5.02
CA THR A 23 18.29 19.67 -6.03
C THR A 23 18.51 18.85 -7.29
N ASN A 24 17.58 18.01 -7.77
CA ASN A 24 17.65 17.66 -9.19
C ASN A 24 16.73 18.61 -9.98
N VAL A 25 17.22 19.81 -10.24
CA VAL A 25 16.65 20.69 -11.26
C VAL A 25 16.80 19.95 -12.58
N ILE A 26 15.68 19.48 -13.12
CA ILE A 26 15.67 18.92 -14.48
C ILE A 26 15.94 20.10 -15.41
N PRO A 27 17.00 20.07 -16.24
CA PRO A 27 17.35 21.19 -17.10
C PRO A 27 16.15 21.62 -17.96
N GLY A 28 15.83 22.92 -17.95
CA GLY A 28 14.74 23.48 -18.74
C GLY A 28 13.33 23.39 -18.14
N LEU A 29 13.16 22.91 -16.90
CA LEU A 29 11.85 22.87 -16.21
C LEU A 29 11.42 24.19 -15.57
N GLY A 30 12.29 25.13 -15.46
CA GLY A 30 12.06 26.42 -14.80
C GLY A 30 13.15 26.72 -13.78
N VAL A 31 13.07 27.91 -13.20
CA VAL A 31 14.05 28.38 -12.21
C VAL A 31 13.64 27.84 -10.83
N ASP A 32 14.62 27.36 -10.06
CA ASP A 32 14.41 27.06 -8.65
C ASP A 32 14.25 28.37 -7.87
N VAL A 33 13.06 28.57 -7.30
CA VAL A 33 12.69 29.81 -6.61
C VAL A 33 12.81 29.64 -5.09
N PRO A 34 13.01 30.77 -4.34
CA PRO A 34 13.19 30.69 -2.89
C PRO A 34 12.08 29.97 -2.13
N GLU A 35 10.82 30.16 -2.56
CA GLU A 35 9.65 29.52 -1.98
C GLU A 35 9.73 27.99 -2.09
N LEU A 36 10.15 27.46 -3.26
CA LEU A 36 10.31 26.01 -3.46
C LEU A 36 11.42 25.43 -2.59
N ARG A 37 12.56 26.13 -2.48
CA ARG A 37 13.66 25.69 -1.61
C ARG A 37 13.22 25.64 -0.16
N ARG A 38 12.52 26.67 0.31
CA ARG A 38 11.98 26.71 1.68
C ARG A 38 10.91 25.64 1.91
N ALA A 39 9.99 25.44 0.96
CA ALA A 39 8.97 24.40 1.02
C ALA A 39 9.59 23.00 1.12
N ARG A 40 10.60 22.69 0.29
CA ARG A 40 11.35 21.42 0.36
C ARG A 40 12.07 21.24 1.70
N GLY A 41 12.65 22.33 2.26
CA GLY A 41 13.27 22.31 3.59
C GLY A 41 12.27 21.97 4.70
N LEU A 42 11.10 22.60 4.69
CA LEU A 42 10.01 22.28 5.62
C LEU A 42 9.50 20.86 5.46
N TRP A 43 9.39 20.37 4.23
CA TRP A 43 9.02 18.99 3.93
C TRP A 43 9.98 17.97 4.56
N GLN A 44 11.28 18.24 4.47
CA GLN A 44 12.31 17.35 5.05
C GLN A 44 12.24 17.24 6.58
N VAL A 45 11.74 18.26 7.25
CA VAL A 45 11.55 18.28 8.71
C VAL A 45 10.10 17.99 9.13
N ASN A 46 9.29 17.40 8.22
CA ASN A 46 7.91 17.00 8.42
C ASN A 46 6.92 18.14 8.78
N ARG A 47 7.26 19.40 8.47
CA ARG A 47 6.35 20.55 8.57
C ARG A 47 5.50 20.65 7.29
N PHE A 48 4.65 19.65 7.08
CA PHE A 48 3.98 19.42 5.80
C PHE A 48 2.97 20.51 5.44
N ASP A 49 2.15 20.95 6.39
CA ASP A 49 1.10 21.96 6.12
C ASP A 49 1.74 23.28 5.67
N GLU A 50 2.78 23.75 6.36
CA GLU A 50 3.53 24.93 5.97
C GLU A 50 4.28 24.77 4.64
N ALA A 51 4.77 23.55 4.37
CA ALA A 51 5.39 23.23 3.10
C ALA A 51 4.37 23.33 1.94
N LEU A 52 3.16 22.79 2.13
CA LEU A 52 2.09 22.85 1.14
C LEU A 52 1.69 24.29 0.82
N GLU A 53 1.52 25.14 1.84
CA GLU A 53 1.24 26.56 1.66
C GLU A 53 2.31 27.26 0.80
N LEU A 54 3.59 26.95 1.04
CA LEU A 54 4.68 27.53 0.26
C LEU A 54 4.77 26.97 -1.16
N PHE A 55 4.49 25.67 -1.38
CA PHE A 55 4.41 25.12 -2.72
C PHE A 55 3.29 25.78 -3.52
N GLU A 56 2.12 25.98 -2.94
CA GLU A 56 1.01 26.67 -3.61
C GLU A 56 1.30 28.15 -3.85
N LYS A 57 1.91 28.83 -2.88
CA LYS A 57 2.38 30.21 -3.06
C LYS A 57 3.36 30.32 -4.21
N ALA A 58 4.31 29.37 -4.33
CA ALA A 58 5.23 29.33 -5.47
C ALA A 58 4.49 29.21 -6.81
N VAL A 59 3.46 28.37 -6.88
CA VAL A 59 2.61 28.22 -8.08
C VAL A 59 1.81 29.49 -8.39
N GLN A 60 1.37 30.23 -7.37
CA GLN A 60 0.67 31.51 -7.56
C GLN A 60 1.61 32.62 -8.07
N LEU A 61 2.79 32.74 -7.49
CA LEU A 61 3.79 33.74 -7.87
C LEU A 61 4.43 33.46 -9.24
N TYR A 62 4.61 32.17 -9.56
CA TYR A 62 5.29 31.71 -10.77
C TYR A 62 4.43 30.71 -11.56
N PRO A 63 3.29 31.14 -12.13
CA PRO A 63 2.27 30.24 -12.70
C PRO A 63 2.74 29.44 -13.91
N GLN A 64 3.82 29.86 -14.57
CA GLN A 64 4.44 29.17 -15.71
C GLN A 64 5.64 28.29 -15.29
N ASN A 65 6.00 28.25 -14.01
CA ASN A 65 7.11 27.46 -13.53
C ASN A 65 6.70 25.99 -13.39
N LEU A 66 7.16 25.15 -14.32
CA LEU A 66 6.81 23.73 -14.36
C LEU A 66 7.34 22.96 -13.14
N VAL A 67 8.49 23.37 -12.58
CA VAL A 67 9.02 22.78 -11.33
C VAL A 67 8.06 23.02 -10.18
N ALA A 68 7.52 24.24 -10.06
CA ALA A 68 6.56 24.57 -9.02
C ALA A 68 5.28 23.72 -9.13
N LEU A 69 4.75 23.56 -10.35
CA LEU A 69 3.57 22.72 -10.60
C LEU A 69 3.82 21.23 -10.26
N ILE A 70 4.99 20.70 -10.64
CA ILE A 70 5.37 19.30 -10.35
C ILE A 70 5.53 19.09 -8.84
N ASP A 71 6.31 19.94 -8.18
CA ASP A 71 6.56 19.80 -6.74
C ASP A 71 5.28 19.96 -5.92
N ALA A 72 4.46 20.97 -6.25
CA ALA A 72 3.17 21.18 -5.59
C ALA A 72 2.24 19.97 -5.81
N SER A 73 2.11 19.46 -7.05
CA SER A 73 1.25 18.31 -7.31
C SER A 73 1.70 17.04 -6.56
N ARG A 74 3.00 16.80 -6.49
CA ARG A 74 3.57 15.66 -5.76
C ARG A 74 3.42 15.80 -4.25
N ALA A 75 3.66 16.99 -3.72
CA ALA A 75 3.50 17.26 -2.30
C ALA A 75 2.03 17.12 -1.87
N LEU A 76 1.10 17.71 -2.62
CA LEU A 76 -0.34 17.57 -2.40
C LEU A 76 -0.78 16.10 -2.50
N GLY A 77 -0.36 15.38 -3.55
CA GLY A 77 -0.68 13.96 -3.71
C GLY A 77 -0.14 13.08 -2.60
N ALA A 78 1.08 13.35 -2.12
CA ALA A 78 1.67 12.63 -0.99
C ALA A 78 0.92 12.84 0.34
N ARG A 79 0.14 13.93 0.44
CA ARG A 79 -0.72 14.25 1.58
C ARG A 79 -2.20 13.98 1.29
N PHE A 80 -2.51 13.19 0.26
CA PHE A 80 -3.87 12.81 -0.13
C PHE A 80 -4.79 13.96 -0.54
N GLU A 81 -4.25 15.16 -0.79
CA GLU A 81 -4.96 16.31 -1.33
C GLU A 81 -5.21 16.13 -2.84
N ILE A 82 -5.90 15.04 -3.21
CA ILE A 82 -5.98 14.51 -4.58
C ILE A 82 -6.57 15.53 -5.54
N ALA A 83 -7.68 16.18 -5.19
CA ALA A 83 -8.33 17.16 -6.06
C ALA A 83 -7.43 18.37 -6.35
N ARG A 84 -6.70 18.85 -5.33
CA ARG A 84 -5.74 19.96 -5.48
C ARG A 84 -4.54 19.53 -6.32
N ALA A 85 -4.02 18.32 -6.09
CA ALA A 85 -2.93 17.75 -6.88
C ALA A 85 -3.33 17.62 -8.36
N GLU A 86 -4.53 17.11 -8.63
CA GLU A 86 -5.07 16.94 -9.98
C GLU A 86 -5.20 18.31 -10.69
N ALA A 87 -5.70 19.34 -10.02
CA ALA A 87 -5.77 20.70 -10.58
C ALA A 87 -4.38 21.26 -10.97
N MET A 88 -3.32 20.97 -10.18
CA MET A 88 -1.94 21.33 -10.54
C MET A 88 -1.44 20.54 -11.75
N LEU A 89 -1.75 19.25 -11.81
CA LEU A 89 -1.37 18.40 -12.94
C LEU A 89 -2.09 18.79 -14.23
N ASP A 90 -3.37 19.17 -14.18
CA ASP A 90 -4.09 19.69 -15.35
C ASP A 90 -3.49 20.98 -15.90
N ARG A 91 -3.02 21.87 -15.02
CA ARG A 91 -2.25 23.07 -15.42
C ARG A 91 -0.90 22.66 -16.05
N LEU A 92 -0.21 21.69 -15.43
CA LEU A 92 1.05 21.15 -15.95
C LEU A 92 0.86 20.55 -17.35
N MET A 93 -0.20 19.77 -17.57
CA MET A 93 -0.52 19.16 -18.87
C MET A 93 -0.77 20.18 -19.97
N LYS A 94 -1.40 21.33 -19.65
CA LYS A 94 -1.60 22.45 -20.58
C LYS A 94 -0.27 23.13 -20.93
N ALA A 95 0.64 23.26 -19.96
CA ALA A 95 1.95 23.88 -20.14
C ALA A 95 2.99 22.95 -20.78
N ALA A 96 2.89 21.65 -20.54
CA ALA A 96 3.83 20.61 -21.02
C ALA A 96 3.85 20.47 -22.54
N ARG A 97 2.74 20.77 -23.23
CA ARG A 97 2.57 20.63 -24.69
C ARG A 97 3.17 19.32 -25.24
N GLN A 98 4.36 19.41 -25.88
CA GLN A 98 5.08 18.29 -26.51
C GLN A 98 6.41 17.99 -25.79
N ARG A 99 6.47 18.12 -24.48
CA ARG A 99 7.65 17.84 -23.65
C ARG A 99 7.54 16.42 -23.04
N PRO A 100 8.22 15.40 -23.61
CA PRO A 100 8.09 14.02 -23.14
C PRO A 100 8.57 13.84 -21.70
N ASP A 101 9.60 14.55 -21.27
CA ASP A 101 10.09 14.57 -19.88
C ASP A 101 9.03 15.03 -18.88
N ILE A 102 8.30 16.10 -19.21
CA ILE A 102 7.23 16.63 -18.36
C ILE A 102 6.00 15.70 -18.35
N LEU A 103 5.62 15.20 -19.52
CA LEU A 103 4.50 14.25 -19.65
C LEU A 103 4.77 12.97 -18.87
N HIS A 104 6.02 12.49 -18.88
CA HIS A 104 6.41 11.33 -18.07
C HIS A 104 6.23 11.59 -16.56
N LEU A 105 6.72 12.73 -16.07
CA LEU A 105 6.57 13.13 -14.66
C LEU A 105 5.10 13.33 -14.26
N ALA A 106 4.30 13.91 -15.17
CA ALA A 106 2.86 14.04 -14.97
C ALA A 106 2.17 12.66 -14.87
N GLY A 107 2.51 11.73 -15.76
CA GLY A 107 2.01 10.35 -15.73
C GLY A 107 2.31 9.64 -14.42
N GLN A 108 3.54 9.73 -13.93
CA GLN A 108 3.91 9.20 -12.61
C GLN A 108 3.10 9.85 -11.48
N SER A 109 2.88 11.16 -11.54
CA SER A 109 2.13 11.90 -10.52
C SER A 109 0.63 11.55 -10.56
N TYR A 110 0.02 11.39 -11.76
CA TYR A 110 -1.36 10.91 -11.88
C TYR A 110 -1.52 9.48 -11.34
N ARG A 111 -0.57 8.59 -11.59
CA ARG A 111 -0.56 7.24 -11.00
C ARG A 111 -0.53 7.30 -9.46
N MET A 112 0.28 8.18 -8.89
CA MET A 112 0.40 8.37 -7.44
C MET A 112 -0.91 8.84 -6.80
N ILE A 113 -1.72 9.64 -7.51
CA ILE A 113 -3.01 10.14 -7.02
C ILE A 113 -4.21 9.31 -7.49
N PHE A 114 -3.99 8.07 -7.85
CA PHE A 114 -5.04 7.12 -8.23
C PHE A 114 -5.84 7.52 -9.48
N ARG A 115 -5.19 8.13 -10.47
CA ARG A 115 -5.77 8.49 -11.78
C ARG A 115 -5.09 7.71 -12.91
N PRO A 116 -5.29 6.37 -12.99
CA PRO A 116 -4.58 5.52 -13.93
C PRO A 116 -4.90 5.85 -15.39
N ASP A 117 -6.11 6.34 -15.72
CA ASP A 117 -6.47 6.74 -17.08
C ASP A 117 -5.67 7.94 -17.56
N ARG A 118 -5.52 8.93 -16.69
CA ARG A 118 -4.71 10.12 -16.96
C ARG A 118 -3.22 9.77 -17.09
N ALA A 119 -2.75 8.83 -16.27
CA ALA A 119 -1.38 8.32 -16.38
C ALA A 119 -1.14 7.61 -17.73
N ILE A 120 -2.08 6.75 -18.16
CA ILE A 120 -2.03 6.08 -19.48
C ILE A 120 -1.99 7.13 -20.60
N GLU A 121 -2.84 8.14 -20.56
CA GLU A 121 -2.83 9.24 -21.54
C GLU A 121 -1.43 9.90 -21.63
N CYS A 122 -0.84 10.23 -20.48
CA CYS A 122 0.49 10.84 -20.43
C CYS A 122 1.55 9.95 -21.06
N PHE A 123 1.64 8.67 -20.65
CA PHE A 123 2.66 7.77 -21.17
C PHE A 123 2.48 7.46 -22.66
N ARG A 124 1.25 7.32 -23.16
CA ARG A 124 0.99 7.21 -24.60
C ARG A 124 1.50 8.42 -25.38
N ARG A 125 1.26 9.62 -24.84
CA ARG A 125 1.78 10.86 -25.47
C ARG A 125 3.31 10.91 -25.44
N VAL A 126 3.95 10.45 -24.37
CA VAL A 126 5.42 10.32 -24.31
C VAL A 126 5.91 9.45 -25.45
N LEU A 127 5.34 8.24 -25.60
CA LEU A 127 5.78 7.28 -26.61
C LEU A 127 5.48 7.72 -28.05
N ALA A 128 4.49 8.58 -28.25
CA ALA A 128 4.23 9.20 -29.56
C ALA A 128 5.26 10.29 -29.91
N LEU A 129 5.98 10.85 -28.92
CA LEU A 129 6.95 11.92 -29.12
C LEU A 129 8.40 11.42 -29.16
N THR A 130 8.71 10.34 -28.44
CA THR A 130 10.07 9.79 -28.34
C THR A 130 10.08 8.33 -27.94
N MET A 131 11.04 7.58 -28.48
CA MET A 131 11.36 6.21 -28.04
C MET A 131 12.53 6.16 -27.04
N GLU A 132 13.10 7.30 -26.69
CA GLU A 132 14.30 7.38 -25.84
C GLU A 132 14.02 7.33 -24.33
N LEU A 133 12.76 7.11 -23.92
CA LEU A 133 12.35 7.02 -22.50
C LEU A 133 11.83 5.60 -22.19
N PRO A 134 12.71 4.61 -21.97
CA PRO A 134 12.33 3.23 -21.70
C PRO A 134 11.42 3.08 -20.47
N ASP A 135 11.57 3.95 -19.46
CA ASP A 135 10.69 3.98 -18.29
C ASP A 135 9.22 4.22 -18.66
N ALA A 136 8.94 4.98 -19.72
CA ALA A 136 7.55 5.24 -20.14
C ALA A 136 6.86 3.98 -20.70
N TYR A 137 7.61 3.13 -21.42
CA TYR A 137 7.13 1.82 -21.88
C TYR A 137 6.78 0.93 -20.69
N LEU A 138 7.70 0.81 -19.73
CA LEU A 138 7.52 -0.03 -18.54
C LEU A 138 6.34 0.45 -17.69
N GLU A 139 6.21 1.75 -17.44
CA GLU A 139 5.09 2.33 -16.69
C GLU A 139 3.74 2.09 -17.39
N LEU A 140 3.68 2.25 -18.71
CA LEU A 140 2.46 1.98 -19.46
C LEU A 140 2.13 0.48 -19.48
N ALA A 141 3.14 -0.37 -19.65
CA ALA A 141 2.97 -1.83 -19.62
C ALA A 141 2.44 -2.32 -18.26
N ILE A 142 2.94 -1.76 -17.14
CA ILE A 142 2.43 -2.05 -15.79
C ILE A 142 0.96 -1.66 -15.67
N LEU A 143 0.56 -0.51 -16.19
CA LEU A 143 -0.84 -0.06 -16.14
C LEU A 143 -1.76 -0.95 -17.01
N TYR A 144 -1.28 -1.44 -18.14
CA TYR A 144 -2.04 -2.36 -19.00
C TYR A 144 -2.16 -3.74 -18.34
N GLU A 145 -1.07 -4.25 -17.74
CA GLU A 145 -1.09 -5.51 -17.00
C GLU A 145 -2.12 -5.49 -15.87
N ARG A 146 -2.18 -4.39 -15.09
CA ARG A 146 -3.17 -4.17 -14.03
C ARG A 146 -4.62 -4.11 -14.53
N ARG A 147 -4.82 -3.89 -15.83
CA ARG A 147 -6.12 -3.93 -16.53
C ARG A 147 -6.34 -5.22 -17.32
N HIS A 148 -5.58 -6.27 -17.00
CA HIS A 148 -5.65 -7.57 -17.69
C HIS A 148 -5.34 -7.53 -19.19
N ARG A 149 -4.77 -6.43 -19.71
CA ARG A 149 -4.35 -6.27 -21.11
C ARG A 149 -2.93 -6.80 -21.31
N VAL A 150 -2.72 -8.11 -20.98
CA VAL A 150 -1.39 -8.73 -20.89
C VAL A 150 -0.65 -8.72 -22.24
N GLY A 151 -1.35 -8.98 -23.35
CA GLY A 151 -0.74 -8.98 -24.69
C GLY A 151 -0.22 -7.61 -25.11
N GLU A 152 -0.94 -6.55 -24.80
CA GLU A 152 -0.52 -5.18 -25.11
C GLU A 152 0.64 -4.74 -24.20
N ALA A 153 0.62 -5.16 -22.92
CA ALA A 153 1.75 -4.94 -22.02
C ALA A 153 3.01 -5.64 -22.54
N PHE A 154 2.88 -6.86 -23.05
CA PHE A 154 3.99 -7.62 -23.60
C PHE A 154 4.58 -6.94 -24.85
N ALA A 155 3.76 -6.49 -25.80
CA ALA A 155 4.20 -5.76 -26.96
C ALA A 155 4.99 -4.49 -26.60
N LEU A 156 4.50 -3.72 -25.62
CA LEU A 156 5.20 -2.53 -25.11
C LEU A 156 6.58 -2.87 -24.53
N ILE A 157 6.71 -3.98 -23.83
CA ILE A 157 7.99 -4.41 -23.25
C ILE A 157 8.96 -4.88 -24.33
N GLU A 158 8.48 -5.55 -25.38
CA GLU A 158 9.30 -5.89 -26.56
C GLU A 158 9.82 -4.62 -27.24
N ASP A 159 8.97 -3.60 -27.40
CA ASP A 159 9.39 -2.30 -27.95
C ASP A 159 10.43 -1.62 -27.04
N CYS A 160 10.21 -1.66 -25.72
CA CYS A 160 11.13 -1.14 -24.73
C CYS A 160 12.52 -1.78 -24.84
N LEU A 161 12.58 -3.10 -24.92
CA LEU A 161 13.84 -3.84 -24.98
C LEU A 161 14.54 -3.70 -26.34
N ARG A 162 13.80 -3.44 -27.43
CA ARG A 162 14.42 -3.05 -28.71
C ARG A 162 15.11 -1.69 -28.64
N ALA A 163 14.51 -0.73 -27.92
CA ALA A 163 15.09 0.60 -27.72
C ALA A 163 16.20 0.63 -26.64
N ALA A 164 16.11 -0.23 -25.63
CA ALA A 164 17.03 -0.31 -24.50
C ALA A 164 17.28 -1.79 -24.10
N PRO A 165 18.14 -2.51 -24.82
CA PRO A 165 18.37 -3.94 -24.59
C PRO A 165 18.87 -4.29 -23.17
N ASP A 166 19.61 -3.38 -22.55
CA ASP A 166 20.18 -3.58 -21.20
C ASP A 166 19.26 -3.11 -20.06
N TYR A 167 17.97 -2.85 -20.34
CA TYR A 167 17.03 -2.41 -19.33
C TYR A 167 16.44 -3.59 -18.55
N LEU A 168 17.16 -4.04 -17.52
CA LEU A 168 16.88 -5.28 -16.80
C LEU A 168 15.54 -5.26 -16.02
N GLU A 169 15.04 -4.10 -15.64
CA GLU A 169 13.70 -3.94 -15.05
C GLU A 169 12.60 -4.30 -16.05
N ALA A 170 12.78 -3.95 -17.33
CA ALA A 170 11.85 -4.35 -18.40
C ALA A 170 11.97 -5.86 -18.69
N GLU A 171 13.18 -6.41 -18.66
CA GLU A 171 13.40 -7.86 -18.83
C GLU A 171 12.74 -8.66 -17.69
N LEU A 172 12.86 -8.18 -16.44
CA LEU A 172 12.14 -8.77 -15.30
C LEU A 172 10.63 -8.73 -15.49
N PHE A 173 10.10 -7.61 -15.99
CA PHE A 173 8.68 -7.47 -16.25
C PHE A 173 8.22 -8.34 -17.42
N LYS A 174 9.03 -8.49 -18.48
CA LYS A 174 8.81 -9.45 -19.56
C LYS A 174 8.65 -10.88 -19.03
N ALA A 175 9.56 -11.32 -18.16
CA ALA A 175 9.48 -12.65 -17.55
C ALA A 175 8.17 -12.85 -16.77
N ARG A 176 7.68 -11.83 -16.05
CA ARG A 176 6.38 -11.87 -15.37
C ARG A 176 5.20 -11.98 -16.35
N LEU A 177 5.24 -11.24 -17.46
CA LEU A 177 4.22 -11.32 -18.50
C LEU A 177 4.19 -12.69 -19.18
N LEU A 178 5.35 -13.27 -19.50
CA LEU A 178 5.46 -14.65 -20.03
C LEU A 178 4.80 -15.66 -19.08
N ARG A 179 5.08 -15.57 -17.79
CA ARG A 179 4.41 -16.41 -16.79
C ARG A 179 2.88 -16.24 -16.82
N ARG A 180 2.37 -15.01 -16.94
CA ARG A 180 0.93 -14.77 -17.06
C ARG A 180 0.33 -15.30 -18.34
N MET A 181 1.13 -15.38 -19.40
CA MET A 181 0.78 -16.00 -20.67
C MET A 181 0.95 -17.53 -20.65
N LYS A 182 1.34 -18.11 -19.49
CA LYS A 182 1.60 -19.53 -19.27
C LYS A 182 2.82 -20.09 -20.02
N ASP A 183 3.73 -19.22 -20.44
CA ASP A 183 5.06 -19.62 -20.92
C ASP A 183 6.04 -19.66 -19.74
N ASP A 184 5.85 -20.67 -18.92
CA ASP A 184 6.63 -20.84 -17.69
C ASP A 184 8.11 -21.17 -17.97
N VAL A 185 8.42 -21.81 -19.10
CA VAL A 185 9.80 -22.21 -19.45
C VAL A 185 10.63 -20.96 -19.80
N ALA A 186 10.11 -20.11 -20.70
CA ALA A 186 10.80 -18.88 -21.06
C ALA A 186 10.89 -17.91 -19.85
N ALA A 187 9.83 -17.81 -19.05
CA ALA A 187 9.82 -16.99 -17.84
C ALA A 187 10.91 -17.43 -16.85
N GLU A 188 11.02 -18.72 -16.57
CA GLU A 188 12.01 -19.26 -15.62
C GLU A 188 13.44 -19.04 -16.11
N SER A 189 13.69 -19.22 -17.39
CA SER A 189 15.02 -18.96 -17.99
C SER A 189 15.45 -17.51 -17.73
N LEU A 190 14.58 -16.55 -17.97
CA LEU A 190 14.84 -15.12 -17.71
C LEU A 190 15.03 -14.83 -16.22
N PHE A 191 14.16 -15.37 -15.35
CA PHE A 191 14.31 -15.17 -13.91
C PHE A 191 15.65 -15.71 -13.39
N ARG A 192 16.11 -16.88 -13.85
CA ARG A 192 17.40 -17.45 -13.46
C ARG A 192 18.55 -16.60 -13.94
N ALA A 193 18.52 -16.13 -15.19
CA ALA A 193 19.51 -15.23 -15.73
C ALA A 193 19.61 -13.93 -14.91
N LEU A 194 18.48 -13.28 -14.60
CA LEU A 194 18.43 -12.06 -13.81
C LEU A 194 18.88 -12.25 -12.35
N ALA A 195 18.48 -13.37 -11.73
CA ALA A 195 18.82 -13.68 -10.34
C ALA A 195 20.33 -13.84 -10.11
N THR A 196 21.06 -14.35 -11.12
CA THR A 196 22.51 -14.60 -11.07
C THR A 196 23.35 -13.54 -11.78
N ASN A 197 22.72 -12.55 -12.43
CA ASN A 197 23.44 -11.48 -13.12
C ASN A 197 24.07 -10.51 -12.12
N THR A 198 25.39 -10.55 -11.98
CA THR A 198 26.16 -9.68 -11.06
C THR A 198 26.13 -8.20 -11.44
N GLN A 199 25.76 -7.86 -12.67
CA GLN A 199 25.61 -6.48 -13.13
C GLN A 199 24.21 -5.94 -12.88
N ALA A 200 23.23 -6.82 -12.57
CA ALA A 200 21.87 -6.40 -12.28
C ALA A 200 21.80 -5.63 -10.96
N HIS A 201 20.91 -4.64 -10.92
CA HIS A 201 20.60 -3.97 -9.65
C HIS A 201 20.11 -5.00 -8.65
N PRO A 202 20.61 -5.02 -7.39
CA PRO A 202 20.28 -6.05 -6.41
C PRO A 202 18.78 -6.24 -6.14
N LEU A 203 17.95 -5.20 -6.30
CA LEU A 203 16.51 -5.35 -6.18
C LEU A 203 15.90 -6.13 -7.37
N VAL A 204 16.49 -6.09 -8.57
CA VAL A 204 16.09 -6.93 -9.70
C VAL A 204 16.43 -8.38 -9.40
N GLN A 205 17.65 -8.65 -8.92
CA GLN A 205 18.07 -9.99 -8.49
C GLN A 205 17.13 -10.55 -7.40
N ALA A 206 16.83 -9.75 -6.35
CA ALA A 206 15.94 -10.16 -5.27
C ALA A 206 14.54 -10.49 -5.78
N GLN A 207 14.01 -9.68 -6.70
CA GLN A 207 12.70 -9.94 -7.31
C GLN A 207 12.72 -11.22 -8.15
N ALA A 208 13.76 -11.43 -8.95
CA ALA A 208 13.92 -12.65 -9.75
C ALA A 208 13.99 -13.90 -8.85
N TRP A 209 14.77 -13.87 -7.77
CA TRP A 209 14.78 -14.97 -6.78
C TRP A 209 13.42 -15.25 -6.17
N ALA A 210 12.64 -14.21 -5.88
CA ALA A 210 11.29 -14.38 -5.34
C ALA A 210 10.33 -15.02 -6.36
N GLU A 211 10.45 -14.68 -7.65
CA GLU A 211 9.65 -15.31 -8.72
C GLU A 211 10.00 -16.80 -8.89
N ILE A 212 11.29 -17.14 -8.80
CA ILE A 212 11.79 -18.54 -8.79
C ILE A 212 11.21 -19.28 -7.57
N ALA A 213 11.22 -18.66 -6.38
CA ALA A 213 10.65 -19.25 -5.17
C ALA A 213 9.15 -19.53 -5.33
N GLN A 214 8.39 -18.59 -5.90
CA GLN A 214 6.95 -18.77 -6.16
C GLN A 214 6.67 -19.86 -7.18
N ARG A 215 7.56 -20.08 -8.16
CA ARG A 215 7.46 -21.17 -9.12
C ARG A 215 7.62 -22.51 -8.40
N HIS A 216 8.72 -22.71 -7.68
CA HIS A 216 8.96 -23.94 -6.92
C HIS A 216 7.84 -24.23 -5.90
N ASP A 217 7.28 -23.21 -5.26
CA ASP A 217 6.14 -23.38 -4.35
C ASP A 217 4.88 -23.90 -5.06
N ARG A 218 4.59 -23.40 -6.28
CA ARG A 218 3.47 -23.91 -7.10
C ARG A 218 3.69 -25.34 -7.56
N ASP A 219 4.93 -25.71 -7.82
CA ASP A 219 5.33 -27.05 -8.25
C ASP A 219 5.52 -28.00 -7.05
N GLU A 220 5.15 -27.57 -5.82
CA GLU A 220 5.25 -28.30 -4.56
C GLU A 220 6.70 -28.68 -4.18
N GLU A 221 7.70 -28.00 -4.75
CA GLU A 221 9.10 -28.16 -4.44
C GLU A 221 9.54 -27.23 -3.29
N TYR A 222 8.96 -27.44 -2.12
CA TYR A 222 8.99 -26.48 -1.00
C TYR A 222 10.40 -26.15 -0.48
N GLU A 223 11.30 -27.12 -0.45
CA GLU A 223 12.70 -26.87 -0.06
C GLU A 223 13.42 -25.95 -1.05
N LYS A 224 13.23 -26.18 -2.37
CA LYS A 224 13.80 -25.29 -3.40
C LYS A 224 13.16 -23.89 -3.34
N ALA A 225 11.85 -23.82 -3.09
CA ALA A 225 11.13 -22.57 -2.90
C ALA A 225 11.73 -21.77 -1.74
N MET A 226 11.94 -22.42 -0.59
CA MET A 226 12.53 -21.78 0.58
C MET A 226 13.97 -21.29 0.31
N ARG A 227 14.82 -22.13 -0.31
CA ARG A 227 16.20 -21.76 -0.66
C ARG A 227 16.24 -20.53 -1.59
N ALA A 228 15.38 -20.50 -2.60
CA ALA A 228 15.28 -19.33 -3.51
C ALA A 228 14.81 -18.09 -2.76
N MET A 229 13.82 -18.21 -1.88
CA MET A 229 13.35 -17.07 -1.07
C MET A 229 14.43 -16.59 -0.09
N LEU A 230 15.21 -17.46 0.51
CA LEU A 230 16.34 -17.07 1.37
C LEU A 230 17.38 -16.27 0.60
N ASN A 231 17.68 -16.60 -0.66
CA ASN A 231 18.55 -15.78 -1.51
C ASN A 231 17.98 -14.37 -1.74
N CYS A 232 16.67 -14.26 -2.01
CA CYS A 232 15.98 -12.97 -2.09
C CYS A 232 16.14 -12.17 -0.78
N LYS A 233 15.85 -12.81 0.36
CA LYS A 233 15.89 -12.14 1.68
C LYS A 233 17.29 -11.72 2.07
N LYS A 234 18.32 -12.51 1.74
CA LYS A 234 19.73 -12.16 1.97
C LYS A 234 20.08 -10.82 1.31
N ILE A 235 19.72 -10.64 0.04
CA ILE A 235 19.96 -9.39 -0.69
C ILE A 235 19.26 -8.20 -0.01
N LEU A 236 18.03 -8.40 0.51
CA LEU A 236 17.26 -7.35 1.17
C LEU A 236 17.79 -7.03 2.58
N LEU A 237 18.27 -8.02 3.32
CA LEU A 237 18.87 -7.85 4.65
C LEU A 237 20.08 -6.91 4.62
N GLU A 238 20.95 -7.03 3.59
CA GLU A 238 22.09 -6.13 3.40
C GLU A 238 21.67 -4.65 3.19
N ARG A 239 20.39 -4.40 2.94
CA ARG A 239 19.82 -3.07 2.62
C ARG A 239 18.89 -2.51 3.67
N GLU A 240 18.61 -3.25 4.74
CA GLU A 240 17.69 -2.78 5.77
C GLU A 240 18.20 -1.53 6.53
N GLY A 241 19.53 -1.40 6.67
CA GLY A 241 20.17 -0.26 7.35
C GLY A 241 19.55 0.04 8.71
N VAL A 242 19.28 1.30 9.00
CA VAL A 242 18.64 1.75 10.24
C VAL A 242 17.11 1.58 10.27
N MET A 243 16.52 1.12 9.19
CA MET A 243 15.06 1.06 9.02
C MET A 243 14.41 0.16 10.07
N ARG A 244 15.02 -0.98 10.37
CA ARG A 244 14.54 -1.92 11.39
C ARG A 244 14.51 -1.28 12.78
N GLN A 245 15.60 -0.64 13.19
CA GLN A 245 15.67 0.01 14.50
C GLN A 245 14.62 1.12 14.65
N GLN A 246 14.42 1.92 13.60
CA GLN A 246 13.39 2.95 13.59
C GLN A 246 11.98 2.36 13.69
N ALA A 247 11.72 1.29 12.94
CA ALA A 247 10.43 0.59 12.98
C ALA A 247 10.17 -0.04 14.36
N GLU A 248 11.16 -0.69 14.96
CA GLU A 248 11.06 -1.27 16.32
C GLU A 248 10.78 -0.22 17.38
N LYS A 249 11.44 0.94 17.31
CA LYS A 249 11.18 2.07 18.23
C LYS A 249 9.72 2.53 18.16
N VAL A 250 9.20 2.74 16.95
CA VAL A 250 7.80 3.16 16.73
C VAL A 250 6.84 2.08 17.23
N MET A 251 7.08 0.81 16.89
CA MET A 251 6.22 -0.30 17.31
C MET A 251 6.24 -0.53 18.82
N GLY A 252 7.40 -0.39 19.46
CA GLY A 252 7.52 -0.46 20.91
C GLY A 252 6.68 0.61 21.60
N HIS A 253 6.70 1.83 21.06
CA HIS A 253 5.91 2.94 21.55
C HIS A 253 4.39 2.72 21.38
N LEU A 254 3.95 2.24 20.21
CA LEU A 254 2.53 1.94 19.96
C LEU A 254 2.01 0.81 20.87
N ARG A 255 2.82 -0.21 21.15
CA ARG A 255 2.47 -1.25 22.15
C ARG A 255 2.30 -0.66 23.55
N GLY A 256 3.20 0.24 23.96
CA GLY A 256 3.10 0.97 25.21
C GLY A 256 1.82 1.79 25.30
N LEU A 257 1.47 2.50 24.21
CA LEU A 257 0.22 3.26 24.11
C LEU A 257 -1.00 2.37 24.35
N VAL A 258 -1.12 1.23 23.64
CA VAL A 258 -2.24 0.27 23.83
C VAL A 258 -2.26 -0.27 25.27
N GLY A 259 -1.08 -0.54 25.86
CA GLY A 259 -0.96 -0.99 27.23
C GLY A 259 -1.52 0.02 28.26
N SER A 260 -1.31 1.31 28.01
CA SER A 260 -1.70 2.41 28.91
C SER A 260 -3.18 2.83 28.77
N LEU A 261 -3.87 2.44 27.69
CA LEU A 261 -5.27 2.73 27.49
C LEU A 261 -6.16 1.84 28.39
N THR A 262 -7.27 2.42 28.86
CA THR A 262 -8.29 1.74 29.67
C THR A 262 -9.67 1.92 29.03
N PRO A 263 -10.71 1.14 29.39
CA PRO A 263 -12.08 1.33 28.90
C PRO A 263 -12.57 2.77 29.06
N ALA A 264 -12.28 3.41 30.20
CA ALA A 264 -12.69 4.78 30.46
C ALA A 264 -12.15 5.81 29.46
N HIS A 265 -11.02 5.55 28.77
CA HIS A 265 -10.54 6.41 27.70
C HIS A 265 -11.47 6.33 26.48
N PHE A 266 -11.85 5.11 26.07
CA PHE A 266 -12.73 4.91 24.92
C PHE A 266 -14.15 5.44 25.17
N GLU A 267 -14.69 5.27 26.38
CA GLU A 267 -15.98 5.84 26.80
C GLU A 267 -15.97 7.37 26.70
N ARG A 268 -14.97 8.04 27.27
CA ARG A 268 -14.83 9.51 27.17
C ARG A 268 -14.69 9.98 25.72
N TRP A 269 -13.94 9.22 24.91
CA TRP A 269 -13.74 9.56 23.50
C TRP A 269 -15.03 9.43 22.69
N ALA A 270 -15.84 8.42 22.96
CA ALA A 270 -17.15 8.25 22.36
C ALA A 270 -18.08 9.40 22.72
N GLN A 271 -18.21 9.72 24.02
CA GLN A 271 -19.00 10.84 24.51
C GLN A 271 -18.58 12.19 23.88
N ALA A 272 -17.27 12.45 23.82
CA ALA A 272 -16.75 13.70 23.27
C ALA A 272 -17.04 13.90 21.77
N THR A 273 -17.34 12.84 21.02
CA THR A 273 -17.57 12.89 19.57
C THR A 273 -19.00 12.54 19.16
N GLU A 274 -19.89 12.25 20.09
CA GLU A 274 -21.26 11.80 19.85
C GLU A 274 -22.07 12.75 18.95
N THR A 275 -21.84 14.05 19.09
CA THR A 275 -22.53 15.08 18.30
C THR A 275 -21.88 15.37 16.96
N LEU A 276 -20.73 14.79 16.67
CA LEU A 276 -20.05 15.02 15.41
C LEU A 276 -20.70 14.23 14.26
N PRO A 277 -20.87 14.85 13.08
CA PRO A 277 -21.39 14.14 11.92
C PRO A 277 -20.53 12.93 11.57
N CYS A 278 -21.19 11.80 11.34
CA CYS A 278 -20.54 10.58 10.89
C CYS A 278 -21.27 9.96 9.71
N LYS A 279 -20.51 9.43 8.74
CA LYS A 279 -21.01 8.51 7.72
C LYS A 279 -20.87 7.09 8.24
N SER A 280 -21.66 6.15 7.70
CA SER A 280 -21.50 4.73 8.03
C SER A 280 -20.08 4.26 7.69
N LEU A 281 -19.34 3.84 8.71
CA LEU A 281 -17.92 3.49 8.62
C LEU A 281 -17.64 2.12 9.21
N ALA A 282 -16.95 1.31 8.44
CA ALA A 282 -16.38 0.06 8.90
C ALA A 282 -14.87 0.02 8.56
N VAL A 283 -14.11 -0.65 9.39
CA VAL A 283 -12.69 -0.92 9.17
C VAL A 283 -12.50 -2.41 9.03
N LEU A 284 -11.88 -2.84 7.93
CA LEU A 284 -11.40 -4.20 7.76
C LEU A 284 -9.88 -4.21 7.95
N THR A 285 -9.46 -4.67 9.09
CA THR A 285 -8.04 -4.70 9.47
C THR A 285 -7.63 -6.06 10.03
N SER A 286 -6.37 -6.26 10.22
CA SER A 286 -5.74 -7.43 10.84
C SER A 286 -4.22 -7.34 10.72
N PHE A 287 -3.58 -8.51 10.57
CA PHE A 287 -2.22 -8.63 10.05
C PHE A 287 -2.26 -8.84 8.53
N PRO A 288 -1.28 -8.35 7.76
CA PRO A 288 -1.19 -8.64 6.32
C PRO A 288 -1.28 -10.15 6.04
N ARG A 289 -1.88 -10.53 4.92
CA ARG A 289 -2.05 -11.95 4.49
C ARG A 289 -3.08 -12.77 5.29
N SER A 290 -3.90 -12.15 6.12
CA SER A 290 -4.98 -12.80 6.87
C SER A 290 -6.29 -12.98 6.09
N GLY A 291 -6.29 -12.71 4.76
CA GLY A 291 -7.49 -12.89 3.93
C GLY A 291 -8.36 -11.65 3.78
N THR A 292 -7.90 -10.48 4.23
CA THR A 292 -8.62 -9.20 4.14
C THR A 292 -9.04 -8.85 2.71
N THR A 293 -8.20 -9.12 1.70
CA THR A 293 -8.55 -8.82 0.30
C THR A 293 -9.71 -9.68 -0.21
N LEU A 294 -9.78 -10.96 0.16
CA LEU A 294 -10.92 -11.80 -0.21
C LEU A 294 -12.22 -11.26 0.40
N LEU A 295 -12.21 -11.05 1.72
CA LEU A 295 -13.38 -10.56 2.44
C LEU A 295 -13.82 -9.17 1.92
N GLU A 296 -12.88 -8.27 1.66
CA GLU A 296 -13.16 -6.97 1.06
C GLU A 296 -13.86 -7.09 -0.29
N GLN A 297 -13.34 -7.88 -1.22
CA GLN A 297 -13.90 -7.98 -2.56
C GLN A 297 -15.30 -8.62 -2.55
N VAL A 298 -15.52 -9.58 -1.65
CA VAL A 298 -16.84 -10.17 -1.43
C VAL A 298 -17.82 -9.10 -0.92
N LEU A 299 -17.45 -8.32 0.08
CA LEU A 299 -18.31 -7.28 0.66
C LEU A 299 -18.51 -6.09 -0.29
N ASP A 300 -17.47 -5.68 -1.04
CA ASP A 300 -17.54 -4.57 -2.00
C ASP A 300 -18.45 -4.86 -3.20
N ALA A 301 -18.83 -6.13 -3.42
CA ALA A 301 -19.84 -6.48 -4.41
C ALA A 301 -21.29 -6.12 -3.98
N HIS A 302 -21.52 -5.75 -2.73
CA HIS A 302 -22.80 -5.28 -2.22
C HIS A 302 -23.08 -3.82 -2.63
N THR A 303 -24.29 -3.52 -3.11
CA THR A 303 -24.64 -2.19 -3.61
C THR A 303 -24.62 -1.09 -2.55
N GLY A 304 -24.91 -1.44 -1.30
CA GLY A 304 -24.90 -0.55 -0.13
C GLY A 304 -23.52 -0.36 0.51
N LEU A 305 -22.43 -0.84 -0.11
CA LEU A 305 -21.08 -0.73 0.44
C LEU A 305 -20.12 -0.19 -0.63
N VAL A 306 -19.07 0.48 -0.21
CA VAL A 306 -17.93 0.89 -1.04
C VAL A 306 -16.63 0.74 -0.26
N SER A 307 -15.65 0.05 -0.85
CA SER A 307 -14.32 -0.12 -0.26
C SER A 307 -13.30 0.81 -0.89
N SER A 308 -12.46 1.42 -0.07
CA SER A 308 -11.36 2.29 -0.51
C SER A 308 -10.05 1.53 -0.78
N ASP A 309 -10.02 0.19 -0.65
CA ASP A 309 -8.80 -0.62 -0.72
C ASP A 309 -7.73 -0.12 0.28
N GLU A 310 -6.46 -0.43 0.10
CA GLU A 310 -5.37 -0.12 1.03
C GLU A 310 -4.93 1.36 0.95
N ARG A 311 -5.81 2.30 1.36
CA ARG A 311 -5.47 3.72 1.42
C ARG A 311 -4.82 4.05 2.77
N GLU A 312 -3.56 4.44 2.74
CA GLU A 312 -2.80 4.75 3.95
C GLU A 312 -3.09 6.16 4.52
N ALA A 313 -4.15 6.83 4.04
CA ALA A 313 -4.44 8.22 4.38
C ALA A 313 -4.58 8.44 5.90
N PHE A 314 -5.26 7.53 6.61
CA PHE A 314 -5.36 7.65 8.05
C PHE A 314 -4.00 7.55 8.73
N ALA A 315 -3.25 6.48 8.48
CA ALA A 315 -1.99 6.22 9.17
C ALA A 315 -0.89 7.24 8.84
N ARG A 316 -0.87 7.77 7.61
CA ARG A 316 0.21 8.66 7.12
C ARG A 316 -0.09 10.15 7.23
N ASP A 317 -1.36 10.54 7.27
CA ASP A 317 -1.75 11.95 7.30
C ASP A 317 -2.63 12.29 8.51
N ILE A 318 -3.77 11.63 8.65
CA ILE A 318 -4.75 11.98 9.67
C ILE A 318 -4.23 11.69 11.09
N PHE A 319 -3.72 10.48 11.33
CA PHE A 319 -3.23 10.09 12.66
C PHE A 319 -2.05 10.95 13.14
N PRO A 320 -0.99 11.20 12.35
CA PRO A 320 0.04 12.15 12.76
C PRO A 320 -0.51 13.56 13.04
N ALA A 321 -1.44 14.05 12.22
CA ALA A 321 -2.04 15.37 12.42
C ALA A 321 -2.85 15.49 13.72
N MET A 322 -3.27 14.37 14.32
CA MET A 322 -3.98 14.38 15.60
C MET A 322 -3.09 14.82 16.78
N TRP A 323 -1.85 14.40 16.81
CA TRP A 323 -0.99 14.47 18.01
C TRP A 323 0.43 15.02 17.75
N MET A 324 0.93 15.00 16.51
CA MET A 324 2.32 15.33 16.22
C MET A 324 2.59 16.82 16.41
N THR A 325 3.54 17.12 17.27
CA THR A 325 4.14 18.45 17.45
C THR A 325 5.66 18.29 17.58
N PRO A 326 6.46 19.36 17.46
CA PRO A 326 7.90 19.28 17.73
C PRO A 326 8.25 18.71 19.11
N ALA A 327 7.39 18.96 20.12
CA ALA A 327 7.56 18.45 21.47
C ALA A 327 7.03 17.03 21.67
N THR A 328 6.15 16.54 20.77
CA THR A 328 5.50 15.23 20.88
C THR A 328 5.71 14.45 19.59
N PRO A 329 6.90 13.83 19.38
CA PRO A 329 7.23 13.13 18.14
C PRO A 329 6.57 11.75 17.98
N LEU A 330 5.94 11.23 19.06
CA LEU A 330 5.23 9.94 19.09
C LEU A 330 3.91 10.08 19.86
N PRO A 331 2.83 9.33 19.50
CA PRO A 331 1.53 9.48 20.14
C PRO A 331 1.55 9.03 21.60
N THR A 332 0.96 9.81 22.47
CA THR A 332 0.74 9.47 23.90
C THR A 332 -0.76 9.50 24.21
N VAL A 333 -1.16 8.83 25.31
CA VAL A 333 -2.55 8.88 25.78
C VAL A 333 -2.97 10.32 26.05
N GLN A 334 -2.10 11.08 26.71
CA GLN A 334 -2.34 12.49 27.04
C GLN A 334 -2.54 13.35 25.78
N ALA A 335 -1.72 13.11 24.74
CA ALA A 335 -1.86 13.84 23.47
C ALA A 335 -3.18 13.51 22.77
N LEU A 336 -3.60 12.22 22.78
CA LEU A 336 -4.89 11.81 22.22
C LEU A 336 -6.09 12.34 23.02
N ASP A 337 -6.01 12.34 24.35
CA ASP A 337 -7.05 12.90 25.23
C ASP A 337 -7.21 14.42 25.03
N ALA A 338 -6.11 15.12 24.87
CA ALA A 338 -6.09 16.59 24.76
C ALA A 338 -6.58 17.14 23.41
N ILE A 339 -6.92 16.30 22.42
CA ILE A 339 -7.37 16.78 21.11
C ILE A 339 -8.72 17.49 21.22
N PRO A 340 -8.82 18.78 20.84
CA PRO A 340 -10.07 19.52 20.87
C PRO A 340 -11.11 18.91 19.90
N VAL A 341 -12.39 18.94 20.29
CA VAL A 341 -13.49 18.40 19.47
C VAL A 341 -13.56 19.06 18.09
N GLN A 342 -13.31 20.37 18.01
CA GLN A 342 -13.27 21.12 16.74
C GLN A 342 -12.17 20.57 15.80
N ARG A 343 -11.02 20.18 16.35
CA ARG A 343 -9.94 19.56 15.55
C ARG A 343 -10.35 18.17 15.09
N LEU A 344 -11.02 17.37 15.93
CA LEU A 344 -11.55 16.07 15.52
C LEU A 344 -12.58 16.22 14.39
N ALA A 345 -13.48 17.20 14.48
CA ALA A 345 -14.44 17.50 13.42
C ALA A 345 -13.74 17.83 12.09
N ALA A 346 -12.74 18.69 12.11
CA ALA A 346 -11.95 19.03 10.91
C ALA A 346 -11.20 17.81 10.33
N LEU A 347 -10.62 16.97 11.19
CA LEU A 347 -9.91 15.75 10.76
C LEU A 347 -10.87 14.69 10.20
N ARG A 348 -12.11 14.55 10.74
CA ARG A 348 -13.16 13.71 10.15
C ARG A 348 -13.53 14.18 8.75
N GLN A 349 -13.76 15.48 8.56
CA GLN A 349 -14.05 16.06 7.23
C GLN A 349 -12.91 15.80 6.25
N ARG A 350 -11.66 16.00 6.69
CA ARG A 350 -10.46 15.75 5.89
C ARG A 350 -10.35 14.28 5.50
N TYR A 351 -10.58 13.34 6.43
CA TYR A 351 -10.59 11.91 6.15
C TYR A 351 -11.62 11.56 5.07
N TRP A 352 -12.87 12.03 5.20
CA TRP A 352 -13.91 11.77 4.22
C TRP A 352 -13.59 12.35 2.84
N ALA A 353 -13.08 13.58 2.81
CA ALA A 353 -12.65 14.20 1.56
C ALA A 353 -11.55 13.38 0.85
N TYR A 354 -10.61 12.84 1.61
CA TYR A 354 -9.56 11.99 1.06
C TYR A 354 -10.10 10.68 0.49
N MET A 355 -11.01 10.03 1.21
CA MET A 355 -11.61 8.77 0.75
C MET A 355 -12.45 8.98 -0.51
N GLU A 356 -13.31 9.98 -0.55
CA GLU A 356 -14.13 10.31 -1.72
C GLU A 356 -13.26 10.72 -2.93
N ALA A 357 -12.22 11.49 -2.70
CA ALA A 357 -11.28 11.86 -3.77
C ALA A 357 -10.49 10.64 -4.30
N ALA A 358 -10.09 9.72 -3.43
CA ALA A 358 -9.39 8.50 -3.84
C ALA A 358 -10.31 7.53 -4.59
N LEU A 359 -11.57 7.42 -4.18
CA LEU A 359 -12.61 6.65 -4.86
C LEU A 359 -13.03 7.28 -6.20
N ASN A 360 -12.84 8.59 -6.35
CA ASN A 360 -13.35 9.41 -7.45
C ASN A 360 -14.89 9.40 -7.55
N GLU A 361 -15.56 9.16 -6.42
CA GLU A 361 -17.02 9.19 -6.29
C GLU A 361 -17.42 9.49 -4.85
N PRO A 362 -18.63 10.05 -4.60
CA PRO A 362 -19.13 10.26 -3.26
C PRO A 362 -19.47 8.92 -2.58
N ILE A 363 -19.17 8.80 -1.30
CA ILE A 363 -19.58 7.65 -0.49
C ILE A 363 -21.11 7.63 -0.34
N GLY A 364 -21.73 8.79 -0.21
CA GLY A 364 -23.19 8.93 -0.04
C GLY A 364 -23.69 8.26 1.25
N THR A 365 -24.74 7.46 1.11
CA THR A 365 -25.37 6.70 2.20
C THR A 365 -24.80 5.29 2.38
N ARG A 366 -23.86 4.87 1.52
CA ARG A 366 -23.23 3.56 1.58
C ARG A 366 -22.36 3.42 2.83
N VAL A 367 -22.18 2.21 3.30
CA VAL A 367 -21.14 1.89 4.28
C VAL A 367 -19.77 2.01 3.59
N HIS A 368 -18.92 2.89 4.11
CA HIS A 368 -17.52 2.93 3.68
C HIS A 368 -16.71 1.86 4.43
N LEU A 369 -16.09 0.96 3.70
CA LEU A 369 -15.18 -0.05 4.23
C LEU A 369 -13.73 0.39 3.99
N ASP A 370 -13.07 0.90 5.05
CA ASP A 370 -11.62 1.16 5.02
C ASP A 370 -10.87 -0.16 5.22
N LYS A 371 -10.44 -0.80 4.12
CA LYS A 371 -9.64 -2.02 4.19
C LYS A 371 -8.16 -1.66 4.23
N ASN A 372 -7.57 -1.83 5.42
CA ASN A 372 -6.16 -1.54 5.63
C ASN A 372 -5.58 -2.49 6.70
N PRO A 373 -4.94 -3.61 6.31
CA PRO A 373 -4.44 -4.59 7.27
C PRO A 373 -3.50 -4.01 8.33
N PRO A 374 -2.54 -3.11 8.01
CA PRO A 374 -1.66 -2.51 9.01
C PRO A 374 -2.33 -1.54 9.99
N LEU A 375 -3.61 -1.21 9.82
CA LEU A 375 -4.30 -0.24 10.68
C LEU A 375 -4.45 -0.73 12.13
N THR A 376 -4.39 -2.04 12.36
CA THR A 376 -4.50 -2.67 13.69
C THR A 376 -3.62 -1.99 14.74
N VAL A 377 -2.40 -1.62 14.38
CA VAL A 377 -1.44 -1.03 15.32
C VAL A 377 -1.74 0.45 15.68
N VAL A 378 -2.56 1.13 14.88
CA VAL A 378 -2.99 2.52 15.12
C VAL A 378 -4.50 2.63 15.38
N LEU A 379 -5.19 1.51 15.61
CA LEU A 379 -6.61 1.49 15.97
C LEU A 379 -6.99 2.43 17.12
N PRO A 380 -6.17 2.60 18.19
CA PRO A 380 -6.51 3.57 19.23
C PRO A 380 -6.73 4.98 18.70
N GLY A 381 -5.88 5.43 17.77
CA GLY A 381 -6.04 6.72 17.11
C GLY A 381 -7.27 6.75 16.20
N PHE A 382 -7.54 5.66 15.49
CA PHE A 382 -8.72 5.55 14.66
C PHE A 382 -10.02 5.65 15.50
N LEU A 383 -10.08 4.92 16.60
CA LEU A 383 -11.22 4.95 17.53
C LEU A 383 -11.31 6.25 18.34
N ARG A 384 -10.20 7.00 18.49
CA ARG A 384 -10.27 8.37 19.02
C ARG A 384 -11.00 9.31 18.04
N LEU A 385 -10.81 9.08 16.74
CA LEU A 385 -11.45 9.88 15.70
C LEU A 385 -12.87 9.39 15.39
N PHE A 386 -13.09 8.06 15.33
CA PHE A 386 -14.33 7.40 14.93
C PHE A 386 -14.69 6.27 15.92
N PRO A 387 -15.10 6.57 17.16
CA PRO A 387 -15.45 5.54 18.13
C PRO A 387 -16.69 4.71 17.73
N GLU A 388 -17.51 5.25 16.82
CA GLU A 388 -18.69 4.59 16.25
C GLU A 388 -18.37 3.59 15.13
N ALA A 389 -17.13 3.51 14.67
CA ALA A 389 -16.74 2.61 13.59
C ALA A 389 -16.95 1.13 13.96
N ARG A 390 -17.45 0.33 13.00
CA ARG A 390 -17.52 -1.13 13.12
C ARG A 390 -16.21 -1.76 12.67
N LEU A 391 -15.68 -2.70 13.46
CA LEU A 391 -14.39 -3.31 13.19
C LEU A 391 -14.58 -4.75 12.71
N LEU A 392 -14.14 -5.03 11.49
CA LEU A 392 -13.97 -6.38 10.96
C LEU A 392 -12.50 -6.77 11.10
N ILE A 393 -12.23 -7.84 11.84
CA ILE A 393 -10.87 -8.34 12.07
C ILE A 393 -10.73 -9.68 11.36
N ALA A 394 -9.95 -9.70 10.29
CA ALA A 394 -9.69 -10.94 9.58
C ALA A 394 -8.65 -11.78 10.35
N LEU A 395 -9.00 -13.01 10.69
CA LEU A 395 -8.09 -13.96 11.33
C LEU A 395 -7.71 -15.06 10.34
N ARG A 396 -6.51 -15.58 10.50
CA ARG A 396 -6.00 -16.74 9.80
C ARG A 396 -4.95 -17.42 10.67
N ASP A 397 -4.73 -18.72 10.48
CA ASP A 397 -3.67 -19.46 11.17
C ASP A 397 -2.35 -18.64 11.20
N PRO A 398 -1.84 -18.30 12.39
CA PRO A 398 -0.64 -17.47 12.54
C PRO A 398 0.56 -18.00 11.76
N ARG A 399 0.69 -19.33 11.69
CA ARG A 399 1.76 -20.05 10.99
C ARG A 399 1.67 -19.83 9.48
N ASP A 400 0.46 -19.95 8.92
CA ASP A 400 0.20 -19.67 7.50
C ASP A 400 0.44 -18.20 7.13
N VAL A 401 0.08 -17.29 8.04
CA VAL A 401 0.29 -15.85 7.84
C VAL A 401 1.78 -15.52 7.77
N VAL A 402 2.57 -16.02 8.72
CA VAL A 402 4.02 -15.78 8.79
C VAL A 402 4.72 -16.34 7.55
N ILE A 403 4.43 -17.59 7.17
CA ILE A 403 4.95 -18.18 5.92
C ILE A 403 4.53 -17.35 4.71
N SER A 404 3.25 -16.92 4.64
CA SER A 404 2.75 -16.13 3.52
C SER A 404 3.41 -14.76 3.41
N CYS A 405 3.73 -14.10 4.52
CA CYS A 405 4.46 -12.83 4.53
C CYS A 405 5.92 -13.01 4.12
N PHE A 406 6.58 -14.06 4.64
CA PHE A 406 7.97 -14.34 4.32
C PHE A 406 8.15 -14.73 2.84
N MET A 407 7.28 -15.56 2.29
CA MET A 407 7.33 -16.05 0.90
C MET A 407 6.91 -15.01 -0.14
N GLN A 408 6.82 -13.73 0.23
CA GLN A 408 6.55 -12.61 -0.69
C GLN A 408 7.77 -11.71 -0.84
N TYR A 409 8.02 -11.25 -2.05
CA TYR A 409 8.82 -10.03 -2.25
C TYR A 409 7.95 -8.83 -1.93
N LEU A 410 8.37 -8.05 -0.95
CA LEU A 410 7.76 -6.76 -0.64
C LEU A 410 8.85 -5.68 -0.72
N PRO A 411 8.58 -4.52 -1.35
CA PRO A 411 9.51 -3.39 -1.31
C PRO A 411 9.87 -3.04 0.13
N LEU A 412 11.15 -2.80 0.36
CA LEU A 412 11.67 -2.57 1.71
C LEU A 412 11.12 -1.25 2.30
N ASN A 413 10.44 -1.36 3.42
CA ASN A 413 9.86 -0.26 4.18
C ASN A 413 9.74 -0.63 5.68
N SER A 414 9.23 0.28 6.51
CA SER A 414 9.08 0.08 7.95
C SER A 414 8.17 -1.10 8.35
N ASN A 415 7.30 -1.57 7.46
CA ASN A 415 6.47 -2.76 7.70
C ASN A 415 7.14 -4.03 7.17
N SER A 416 7.63 -4.02 5.93
CA SER A 416 8.16 -5.20 5.26
C SER A 416 9.53 -5.63 5.80
N VAL A 417 10.27 -4.75 6.49
CA VAL A 417 11.58 -5.05 7.10
C VAL A 417 11.53 -6.21 8.12
N TYR A 418 10.36 -6.45 8.71
CA TYR A 418 10.14 -7.58 9.61
C TYR A 418 10.00 -8.92 8.88
N PHE A 419 9.65 -8.91 7.59
CA PHE A 419 9.43 -10.13 6.80
C PHE A 419 10.71 -10.63 6.11
N LEU A 420 11.87 -10.18 6.57
CA LEU A 420 13.16 -10.62 6.05
C LEU A 420 13.66 -11.91 6.70
N THR A 421 13.16 -12.27 7.88
CA THR A 421 13.37 -13.58 8.52
C THR A 421 12.06 -14.10 9.09
N LEU A 422 11.92 -15.42 9.19
CA LEU A 422 10.71 -16.07 9.74
C LEU A 422 10.50 -15.71 11.21
N GLU A 423 11.55 -15.69 12.00
CA GLU A 423 11.51 -15.32 13.42
C GLU A 423 11.03 -13.87 13.62
N ARG A 424 11.56 -12.91 12.85
CA ARG A 424 11.11 -11.51 12.90
C ARG A 424 9.66 -11.37 12.44
N ALA A 425 9.25 -12.14 11.43
CA ALA A 425 7.87 -12.14 10.95
C ALA A 425 6.92 -12.68 12.04
N ALA A 426 7.31 -13.76 12.73
CA ALA A 426 6.57 -14.32 13.85
C ALA A 426 6.47 -13.32 15.01
N GLN A 427 7.59 -12.67 15.38
CA GLN A 427 7.61 -11.66 16.44
C GLN A 427 6.75 -10.45 16.10
N ARG A 428 6.76 -10.01 14.83
CA ARG A 428 5.91 -8.91 14.38
C ARG A 428 4.44 -9.30 14.43
N TYR A 429 4.07 -10.50 13.96
CA TYR A 429 2.72 -11.03 14.03
C TYR A 429 2.21 -11.04 15.47
N GLU A 430 2.95 -11.68 16.38
CA GLU A 430 2.57 -11.78 17.78
C GLU A 430 2.42 -10.39 18.43
N ASN A 431 3.33 -9.47 18.15
CA ASN A 431 3.26 -8.11 18.68
C ASN A 431 1.98 -7.38 18.23
N ASP A 432 1.64 -7.45 16.95
CA ASP A 432 0.48 -6.75 16.40
C ASP A 432 -0.83 -7.39 16.88
N MET A 433 -0.90 -8.72 16.91
CA MET A 433 -2.10 -9.44 17.34
C MET A 433 -2.29 -9.44 18.86
N ALA A 434 -1.21 -9.35 19.64
CA ALA A 434 -1.29 -9.08 21.08
C ALA A 434 -1.86 -7.70 21.38
N MET A 435 -1.59 -6.69 20.53
CA MET A 435 -2.24 -5.37 20.65
C MET A 435 -3.74 -5.50 20.41
N TRP A 436 -4.18 -6.24 19.39
CA TRP A 436 -5.60 -6.50 19.15
C TRP A 436 -6.25 -7.23 20.33
N ARG A 437 -5.66 -8.32 20.84
CA ARG A 437 -6.19 -9.06 22.00
C ARG A 437 -6.41 -8.16 23.21
N LYS A 438 -5.46 -7.25 23.51
CA LYS A 438 -5.61 -6.28 24.59
C LYS A 438 -6.65 -5.20 24.30
N LEU A 439 -6.76 -4.78 23.04
CA LEU A 439 -7.64 -3.69 22.65
C LEU A 439 -9.11 -4.13 22.67
N ARG A 440 -9.43 -5.33 22.15
CA ARG A 440 -10.80 -5.86 22.10
C ARG A 440 -11.48 -5.98 23.47
N GLU A 441 -10.67 -6.10 24.56
CA GLU A 441 -11.16 -6.16 25.94
C GLU A 441 -11.50 -4.77 26.51
N LYS A 442 -11.07 -3.70 25.85
CA LYS A 442 -11.16 -2.31 26.35
C LYS A 442 -12.12 -1.45 25.57
N ILE A 443 -12.44 -1.78 24.33
CA ILE A 443 -13.24 -0.97 23.43
C ILE A 443 -14.73 -1.30 23.55
N ALA A 444 -15.55 -0.27 23.45
CA ALA A 444 -17.01 -0.41 23.32
C ALA A 444 -17.47 -0.48 21.85
N SER A 445 -16.62 -0.08 20.90
CA SER A 445 -16.90 -0.14 19.46
C SER A 445 -17.23 -1.57 19.03
N PRO A 446 -18.28 -1.79 18.22
CA PRO A 446 -18.62 -3.14 17.75
C PRO A 446 -17.49 -3.75 16.94
N TRP A 447 -17.20 -5.03 17.19
CA TRP A 447 -16.20 -5.77 16.41
C TRP A 447 -16.67 -7.19 16.08
N LEU A 448 -16.16 -7.73 14.98
CA LEU A 448 -16.41 -9.07 14.50
C LEU A 448 -15.11 -9.69 13.98
N GLU A 449 -14.69 -10.82 14.53
CA GLU A 449 -13.61 -11.66 14.01
C GLU A 449 -14.15 -12.59 12.93
N VAL A 450 -13.49 -12.60 11.76
CA VAL A 450 -13.84 -13.44 10.61
C VAL A 450 -12.63 -14.27 10.21
N ARG A 451 -12.77 -15.59 10.28
CA ARG A 451 -11.70 -16.53 9.94
C ARG A 451 -11.61 -16.73 8.44
N TYR A 452 -10.40 -16.66 7.90
CA TYR A 452 -10.12 -16.93 6.49
C TYR A 452 -10.53 -18.36 6.10
N GLU A 453 -10.22 -19.32 6.93
CA GLU A 453 -10.51 -20.73 6.72
C GLU A 453 -12.02 -21.00 6.59
N ASP A 454 -12.83 -20.34 7.42
CA ASP A 454 -14.29 -20.42 7.37
C ASP A 454 -14.82 -19.68 6.13
N THR A 455 -14.24 -18.53 5.81
CA THR A 455 -14.60 -17.76 4.60
C THR A 455 -14.37 -18.58 3.33
N VAL A 456 -13.27 -19.31 3.24
CA VAL A 456 -12.97 -20.14 2.07
C VAL A 456 -13.88 -21.38 1.98
N ARG A 457 -14.26 -21.97 3.13
CA ARG A 457 -15.13 -23.16 3.19
C ARG A 457 -16.60 -22.82 2.98
N ASN A 458 -17.07 -21.72 3.58
CA ASN A 458 -18.47 -21.32 3.65
C ASN A 458 -18.64 -19.83 3.33
N LEU A 459 -18.30 -19.43 2.09
CA LEU A 459 -18.26 -18.02 1.69
C LEU A 459 -19.58 -17.28 1.94
N GLU A 460 -20.72 -17.89 1.57
CA GLU A 460 -22.03 -17.27 1.72
C GLU A 460 -22.38 -17.01 3.19
N GLU A 461 -22.16 -17.99 4.06
CA GLU A 461 -22.44 -17.86 5.48
C GLU A 461 -21.63 -16.73 6.12
N GLN A 462 -20.31 -16.67 5.82
CA GLN A 462 -19.44 -15.65 6.38
C GLN A 462 -19.74 -14.26 5.80
N ALA A 463 -20.12 -14.18 4.52
CA ALA A 463 -20.56 -12.93 3.90
C ALA A 463 -21.88 -12.43 4.54
N ARG A 464 -22.88 -13.30 4.73
CA ARG A 464 -24.13 -12.96 5.43
C ARG A 464 -23.86 -12.45 6.84
N ARG A 465 -23.00 -13.14 7.60
CA ARG A 465 -22.61 -12.74 8.95
C ARG A 465 -21.93 -11.37 8.99
N ALA A 466 -21.02 -11.11 8.06
CA ALA A 466 -20.33 -9.83 7.96
C ALA A 466 -21.27 -8.69 7.53
N LEU A 467 -22.15 -8.91 6.54
CA LEU A 467 -23.14 -7.92 6.10
C LEU A 467 -24.15 -7.58 7.22
N ALA A 468 -24.67 -8.60 7.93
CA ALA A 468 -25.54 -8.39 9.06
C ALA A 468 -24.86 -7.56 10.17
N PHE A 469 -23.60 -7.84 10.47
CA PHE A 469 -22.79 -7.04 11.40
C PHE A 469 -22.64 -5.59 10.92
N LEU A 470 -22.52 -5.35 9.61
CA LEU A 470 -22.45 -4.01 9.03
C LEU A 470 -23.81 -3.30 8.94
N GLY A 471 -24.91 -4.02 9.25
CA GLY A 471 -26.29 -3.49 9.15
C GLY A 471 -26.80 -3.46 7.71
N LEU A 472 -26.25 -4.30 6.84
CA LEU A 472 -26.64 -4.43 5.44
C LEU A 472 -27.48 -5.69 5.21
N PRO A 473 -28.53 -5.62 4.37
CA PRO A 473 -29.29 -6.80 3.97
C PRO A 473 -28.45 -7.73 3.11
N TRP A 474 -28.89 -8.96 2.95
CA TRP A 474 -28.24 -9.89 2.04
C TRP A 474 -28.56 -9.56 0.58
N GLU A 475 -27.52 -9.55 -0.26
CA GLU A 475 -27.63 -9.45 -1.71
C GLU A 475 -26.89 -10.63 -2.36
N PRO A 476 -27.56 -11.43 -3.24
CA PRO A 476 -26.90 -12.54 -3.95
C PRO A 476 -25.71 -12.11 -4.84
N SER A 477 -25.69 -10.86 -5.30
CA SER A 477 -24.60 -10.25 -6.08
C SER A 477 -23.23 -10.37 -5.40
N VAL A 478 -23.21 -10.47 -4.06
CA VAL A 478 -21.99 -10.64 -3.26
C VAL A 478 -21.22 -11.91 -3.64
N LEU A 479 -21.91 -12.98 -4.05
CA LEU A 479 -21.26 -14.20 -4.51
C LEU A 479 -20.66 -14.07 -5.92
N GLY A 480 -21.12 -13.10 -6.71
CA GLY A 480 -20.59 -12.76 -8.03
C GLY A 480 -19.40 -11.79 -8.01
N TYR A 481 -18.73 -11.62 -6.88
CA TYR A 481 -17.63 -10.65 -6.69
C TYR A 481 -16.51 -10.76 -7.74
N ARG A 482 -16.28 -11.95 -8.33
CA ARG A 482 -15.22 -12.17 -9.32
C ARG A 482 -15.48 -11.48 -10.66
N GLU A 483 -16.75 -11.47 -11.12
CA GLU A 483 -17.12 -10.75 -12.33
C GLU A 483 -16.87 -9.24 -12.16
N ARG A 484 -17.24 -8.69 -11.00
CA ARG A 484 -16.98 -7.29 -10.67
C ARG A 484 -15.48 -7.01 -10.56
N LEU A 485 -14.72 -7.92 -9.94
CA LEU A 485 -13.27 -7.79 -9.80
C LEU A 485 -12.55 -7.72 -11.15
N SER A 486 -13.04 -8.45 -12.17
CA SER A 486 -12.45 -8.42 -13.51
C SER A 486 -12.55 -7.04 -14.19
N GLN A 487 -13.46 -6.20 -13.74
CA GLN A 487 -13.70 -4.83 -14.25
C GLN A 487 -13.00 -3.75 -13.39
N LYS A 488 -12.54 -4.09 -12.19
CA LYS A 488 -11.94 -3.15 -11.23
C LYS A 488 -10.42 -3.32 -11.20
N ALA A 489 -9.67 -2.20 -11.23
CA ALA A 489 -8.24 -2.22 -10.97
C ALA A 489 -8.00 -2.30 -9.45
N VAL A 490 -7.46 -3.42 -8.96
CA VAL A 490 -7.16 -3.64 -7.55
C VAL A 490 -5.69 -3.37 -7.27
N ALA A 491 -5.40 -2.59 -6.23
CA ALA A 491 -4.05 -2.20 -5.86
C ALA A 491 -3.32 -3.28 -5.02
N SER A 492 -4.07 -4.14 -4.33
CA SER A 492 -3.52 -5.18 -3.44
C SER A 492 -2.59 -6.16 -4.18
N PRO A 493 -1.44 -6.55 -3.59
CA PRO A 493 -0.55 -7.58 -4.14
C PRO A 493 -1.19 -8.96 -4.31
N THR A 494 -2.35 -9.20 -3.67
CA THR A 494 -3.09 -10.47 -3.72
C THR A 494 -4.20 -10.52 -4.76
N TYR A 495 -4.38 -9.49 -5.57
CA TYR A 495 -5.52 -9.40 -6.51
C TYR A 495 -5.60 -10.59 -7.46
N GLU A 496 -4.45 -11.09 -7.95
CA GLU A 496 -4.37 -12.24 -8.85
C GLU A 496 -4.91 -13.52 -8.19
N ALA A 497 -4.59 -13.73 -6.90
CA ALA A 497 -5.08 -14.89 -6.16
C ALA A 497 -6.59 -14.84 -5.89
N VAL A 498 -7.14 -13.63 -5.68
CA VAL A 498 -8.59 -13.45 -5.40
C VAL A 498 -9.43 -13.55 -6.68
N SER A 499 -8.86 -13.29 -7.84
CA SER A 499 -9.53 -13.46 -9.15
C SER A 499 -9.68 -14.94 -9.56
N GLN A 500 -8.90 -15.85 -8.96
CA GLN A 500 -9.00 -17.29 -9.19
C GLN A 500 -10.20 -17.91 -8.43
N PRO A 501 -10.69 -19.09 -8.82
CA PRO A 501 -11.64 -19.85 -8.01
C PRO A 501 -11.12 -20.02 -6.58
N LEU A 502 -12.03 -20.03 -5.60
CA LEU A 502 -11.65 -20.28 -4.20
C LEU A 502 -10.91 -21.62 -4.09
N TYR A 503 -9.80 -21.59 -3.40
CA TYR A 503 -8.97 -22.77 -3.19
C TYR A 503 -8.56 -22.90 -1.73
N THR A 504 -8.45 -24.15 -1.27
CA THR A 504 -8.10 -24.48 0.12
C THR A 504 -6.60 -24.69 0.35
N ARG A 505 -5.78 -24.74 -0.72
CA ARG A 505 -4.32 -25.00 -0.62
C ARG A 505 -3.54 -24.02 0.25
N ALA A 506 -4.14 -22.86 0.54
CA ALA A 506 -3.54 -21.87 1.42
C ALA A 506 -3.80 -22.17 2.92
N ILE A 507 -4.68 -23.13 3.24
CA ILE A 507 -5.00 -23.56 4.60
C ILE A 507 -4.01 -24.66 5.00
N GLY A 508 -3.29 -24.45 6.10
CA GLY A 508 -2.29 -25.41 6.59
C GLY A 508 -1.02 -25.49 5.73
N ARG A 509 -0.81 -24.51 4.84
CA ARG A 509 0.39 -24.46 3.97
C ARG A 509 1.69 -24.41 4.77
N TRP A 510 1.67 -23.87 5.99
CA TRP A 510 2.82 -23.82 6.88
C TRP A 510 3.44 -25.19 7.14
N LYS A 511 2.66 -26.27 7.08
CA LYS A 511 3.13 -27.65 7.28
C LYS A 511 4.22 -28.05 6.28
N ASN A 512 4.13 -27.52 5.05
CA ASN A 512 5.12 -27.74 3.99
C ASN A 512 6.46 -27.03 4.27
N TYR A 513 6.48 -26.15 5.25
CA TYR A 513 7.65 -25.33 5.66
C TYR A 513 7.92 -25.45 7.16
N GLN A 514 7.40 -26.49 7.80
CA GLN A 514 7.43 -26.64 9.26
C GLN A 514 8.84 -26.56 9.82
N GLU A 515 9.80 -27.29 9.25
CA GLU A 515 11.19 -27.32 9.69
C GLU A 515 11.83 -25.92 9.72
N PHE A 516 11.50 -25.08 8.74
CA PHE A 516 12.01 -23.70 8.69
C PHE A 516 11.30 -22.77 9.68
N LEU A 517 10.07 -23.07 10.07
CA LEU A 517 9.26 -22.26 10.98
C LEU A 517 9.49 -22.63 12.45
N GLU A 518 10.11 -23.77 12.77
CA GLU A 518 10.33 -24.24 14.14
C GLU A 518 10.81 -23.16 15.13
N PRO A 519 11.80 -22.30 14.80
CA PRO A 519 12.24 -21.24 15.72
C PRO A 519 11.17 -20.19 16.02
N GLY A 520 10.19 -20.03 15.13
CA GLY A 520 9.08 -19.08 15.26
C GLY A 520 7.86 -19.64 15.99
N LEU A 521 7.70 -20.96 16.11
CA LEU A 521 6.51 -21.58 16.69
C LEU A 521 6.25 -21.16 18.14
N PRO A 522 7.26 -21.16 19.05
CA PRO A 522 7.04 -20.71 20.44
C PRO A 522 6.59 -19.24 20.52
N ILE A 523 7.05 -18.39 19.57
CA ILE A 523 6.67 -16.97 19.52
C ILE A 523 5.19 -16.83 19.16
N LEU A 524 4.67 -17.69 18.28
CA LEU A 524 3.28 -17.65 17.80
C LEU A 524 2.29 -18.34 18.74
N GLN A 525 2.76 -19.18 19.68
CA GLN A 525 1.91 -20.00 20.54
C GLN A 525 0.81 -19.19 21.25
N PRO A 526 1.07 -17.99 21.84
CA PRO A 526 0.01 -17.22 22.48
C PRO A 526 -1.13 -16.80 21.54
N SER A 527 -0.83 -16.53 20.27
CA SER A 527 -1.87 -16.22 19.27
C SER A 527 -2.57 -17.48 18.75
N ILE A 528 -1.85 -18.59 18.61
CA ILE A 528 -2.43 -19.90 18.24
C ILE A 528 -3.50 -20.27 19.27
N ASP A 529 -3.15 -20.23 20.56
CA ASP A 529 -4.07 -20.58 21.66
C ASP A 529 -5.25 -19.60 21.75
N ALA A 530 -4.97 -18.30 21.70
CA ALA A 530 -5.98 -17.27 21.87
C ALA A 530 -7.02 -17.23 20.74
N PHE A 531 -6.64 -17.63 19.52
CA PHE A 531 -7.53 -17.69 18.36
C PHE A 531 -8.00 -19.11 18.02
N GLY A 532 -7.55 -20.13 18.75
CA GLY A 532 -8.01 -21.53 18.62
C GLY A 532 -7.60 -22.17 17.29
N TYR A 533 -6.30 -22.08 16.92
CA TYR A 533 -5.72 -22.72 15.73
C TYR A 533 -4.88 -23.95 16.06
#